data_ffb815983004af88894478265688441c
#
_entry.id   ffb815983004af88894478265688441c
#
_cell.length_a   1.000
_cell.length_b   1.000
_cell.length_c   1.000
_cell.angle_alpha   90.00
_cell.angle_beta   90.00
_cell.angle_gamma   90.00
#
_symmetry.space_group_name_H-M   'P 1'
#
loop_
_entity.id
_entity.type
_entity.pdbx_description
1 polymer ?
#
loop_
_entity_poly.entity_id
_entity_poly.type
_entity_poly.pdbx_seq_one_letter_code
_entity_poly.pdbx_strand_id
1 'polypeptide(L)'
;MTVQTAVLIETLVALGAQVRWASCNIFSTQDHAAAAVAVGPDGTPDDPKGIPVFAWKGETLEEYWWCTEQALTWPGGAAPNMILDDGGDATLFVHKGAEYEQAGAVPSPSEDDPEEWKVILDRLRNSLADAPGKWTKAAQTIKGVTEETTTGVHRLYEMAKAGTLKFPAINVNDSVTKSKFDNLYGCRHSLLDLSLIHI
;
A
#
# COMPACT_ATOMS: atom_id res chain seq x y z
N MET A 1 2.42 9.72 -1.14
CA MET A 1 3.42 10.02 -2.19
C MET A 1 4.06 11.38 -1.91
N THR A 2 5.36 11.42 -1.66
CA THR A 2 6.15 12.64 -1.45
C THR A 2 7.26 12.73 -2.49
N VAL A 3 7.99 13.85 -2.53
CA VAL A 3 9.16 13.99 -3.42
C VAL A 3 10.22 12.94 -3.11
N GLN A 4 10.46 12.63 -1.84
CA GLN A 4 11.41 11.58 -1.43
C GLN A 4 10.97 10.19 -1.91
N THR A 5 9.66 9.91 -1.83
CA THR A 5 9.07 8.68 -2.37
C THR A 5 9.25 8.60 -3.89
N ALA A 6 9.07 9.72 -4.61
CA ALA A 6 9.30 9.78 -6.06
C ALA A 6 10.74 9.40 -6.42
N VAL A 7 11.73 9.93 -5.68
CA VAL A 7 13.16 9.57 -5.88
C VAL A 7 13.40 8.09 -5.63
N LEU A 8 12.78 7.50 -4.59
CA LEU A 8 12.88 6.06 -4.33
C LEU A 8 12.32 5.24 -5.50
N ILE A 9 11.14 5.61 -6.02
CA ILE A 9 10.49 4.91 -7.14
C ILE A 9 11.38 4.99 -8.39
N GLU A 10 11.87 6.17 -8.75
CA GLU A 10 12.76 6.35 -9.91
C GLU A 10 14.04 5.55 -9.76
N THR A 11 14.60 5.49 -8.55
CA THR A 11 15.78 4.67 -8.27
C THR A 11 15.50 3.18 -8.46
N LEU A 12 14.38 2.67 -7.96
CA LEU A 12 13.99 1.28 -8.14
C LEU A 12 13.79 0.93 -9.62
N VAL A 13 13.13 1.82 -10.37
CA VAL A 13 12.94 1.65 -11.82
C VAL A 13 14.28 1.65 -12.56
N ALA A 14 15.18 2.56 -12.23
CA ALA A 14 16.53 2.59 -12.80
C ALA A 14 17.35 1.33 -12.52
N LEU A 15 17.07 0.65 -11.39
CA LEU A 15 17.65 -0.64 -11.03
C LEU A 15 16.94 -1.83 -11.70
N GLY A 16 15.92 -1.59 -12.54
CA GLY A 16 15.20 -2.60 -13.30
C GLY A 16 13.95 -3.16 -12.62
N ALA A 17 13.48 -2.57 -11.53
CA ALA A 17 12.22 -2.94 -10.91
C ALA A 17 11.02 -2.44 -11.73
N GLN A 18 9.97 -3.25 -11.81
CA GLN A 18 8.65 -2.79 -12.21
C GLN A 18 7.90 -2.35 -10.96
N VAL A 19 7.37 -1.15 -10.96
CA VAL A 19 6.75 -0.54 -9.78
C VAL A 19 5.31 -0.13 -10.09
N ARG A 20 4.42 -0.31 -9.11
CA ARG A 20 3.09 0.28 -9.03
C ARG A 20 2.97 0.88 -7.63
N TRP A 21 2.35 2.01 -7.50
CA TRP A 21 2.33 2.75 -6.25
C TRP A 21 0.93 3.22 -5.85
N ALA A 22 0.62 3.06 -4.56
CA ALA A 22 -0.50 3.71 -3.88
C ALA A 22 0.03 4.44 -2.64
N SER A 23 -0.74 5.36 -2.08
CA SER A 23 -0.39 6.01 -0.82
C SER A 23 -0.63 5.08 0.37
N CYS A 24 0.02 5.33 1.49
CA CYS A 24 -0.20 4.63 2.76
C CYS A 24 -1.29 5.30 3.63
N ASN A 25 -1.84 6.42 3.19
CA ASN A 25 -2.97 7.11 3.83
C ASN A 25 -3.56 8.19 2.90
N ILE A 26 -4.76 8.67 3.23
CA ILE A 26 -5.50 9.67 2.43
C ILE A 26 -4.95 11.11 2.52
N PHE A 27 -3.95 11.39 3.36
CA PHE A 27 -3.51 12.75 3.66
C PHE A 27 -2.18 13.15 3.03
N SER A 28 -1.25 12.21 2.83
CA SER A 28 0.17 12.50 2.62
C SER A 28 0.59 12.66 1.16
N THR A 29 -0.33 12.52 0.19
CA THR A 29 0.03 12.65 -1.22
C THR A 29 0.28 14.11 -1.61
N GLN A 30 1.42 14.33 -2.27
CA GLN A 30 1.76 15.56 -2.97
C GLN A 30 1.50 15.34 -4.46
N ASP A 31 0.45 15.96 -5.01
CA ASP A 31 -0.01 15.69 -6.39
C ASP A 31 1.07 15.95 -7.43
N HIS A 32 1.92 16.96 -7.24
CA HIS A 32 3.03 17.23 -8.15
C HIS A 32 4.07 16.09 -8.18
N ALA A 33 4.32 15.43 -7.04
CA ALA A 33 5.22 14.29 -6.97
C ALA A 33 4.58 13.04 -7.63
N ALA A 34 3.28 12.82 -7.38
CA ALA A 34 2.52 11.76 -8.01
C ALA A 34 2.47 11.92 -9.54
N ALA A 35 2.17 13.13 -10.01
CA ALA A 35 2.13 13.47 -11.43
C ALA A 35 3.50 13.30 -12.10
N ALA A 36 4.59 13.76 -11.46
CA ALA A 36 5.94 13.63 -12.01
C ALA A 36 6.34 12.16 -12.22
N VAL A 37 6.04 11.29 -11.25
CA VAL A 37 6.34 9.85 -11.35
C VAL A 37 5.45 9.16 -12.40
N ALA A 38 4.19 9.54 -12.51
CA ALA A 38 3.28 9.00 -13.51
C ALA A 38 3.65 9.42 -14.93
N VAL A 39 4.06 10.67 -15.12
CA VAL A 39 4.55 11.19 -16.40
C VAL A 39 5.90 10.58 -16.75
N GLY A 40 6.80 10.49 -15.80
CA GLY A 40 8.17 9.99 -15.98
C GLY A 40 9.09 10.99 -16.67
N PRO A 41 10.43 10.77 -16.61
CA PRO A 41 11.42 11.72 -17.12
C PRO A 41 11.38 11.89 -18.65
N ASP A 42 10.95 10.87 -19.38
CA ASP A 42 10.88 10.87 -20.85
C ASP A 42 9.44 11.02 -21.38
N GLY A 43 8.47 11.26 -20.49
CA GLY A 43 7.06 11.39 -20.81
C GLY A 43 6.58 12.84 -20.88
N THR A 44 5.33 13.00 -21.29
CA THR A 44 4.58 14.25 -21.22
C THR A 44 3.21 13.97 -20.58
N PRO A 45 2.46 15.00 -20.15
CA PRO A 45 1.09 14.78 -19.65
C PRO A 45 0.17 14.06 -20.64
N ASP A 46 0.38 14.29 -21.95
CA ASP A 46 -0.42 13.68 -23.04
C ASP A 46 0.13 12.30 -23.46
N ASP A 47 1.38 11.98 -23.15
CA ASP A 47 2.04 10.71 -23.43
C ASP A 47 2.91 10.29 -22.23
N PRO A 48 2.28 9.87 -21.12
CA PRO A 48 3.00 9.51 -19.91
C PRO A 48 3.79 8.21 -20.10
N LYS A 49 5.05 8.20 -19.62
CA LYS A 49 5.98 7.06 -19.72
C LYS A 49 6.54 6.60 -18.38
N GLY A 50 5.98 7.14 -17.31
CA GLY A 50 6.36 6.75 -15.95
C GLY A 50 5.70 5.45 -15.49
N ILE A 51 5.56 5.29 -14.20
CA ILE A 51 4.93 4.11 -13.61
C ILE A 51 3.46 4.40 -13.23
N PRO A 52 2.61 3.37 -13.11
CA PRO A 52 1.26 3.55 -12.60
C PRO A 52 1.27 4.02 -11.14
N VAL A 53 0.70 5.19 -10.89
CA VAL A 53 0.52 5.79 -9.56
C VAL A 53 -0.98 5.92 -9.30
N PHE A 54 -1.42 5.33 -8.20
CA PHE A 54 -2.79 5.36 -7.72
C PHE A 54 -2.82 6.13 -6.40
N ALA A 55 -2.65 7.43 -6.47
CA ALA A 55 -2.63 8.30 -5.30
C ALA A 55 -2.85 9.75 -5.71
N TRP A 56 -3.73 10.46 -5.00
CA TRP A 56 -3.94 11.90 -5.12
C TRP A 56 -4.30 12.49 -3.76
N LYS A 57 -4.19 13.80 -3.64
CA LYS A 57 -4.56 14.50 -2.40
C LYS A 57 -6.09 14.61 -2.29
N GLY A 58 -6.62 14.21 -1.14
CA GLY A 58 -8.05 14.31 -0.88
C GLY A 58 -8.85 13.08 -1.30
N GLU A 59 -8.20 11.92 -1.39
CA GLU A 59 -8.89 10.63 -1.53
C GLU A 59 -9.93 10.44 -0.43
N THR A 60 -11.08 9.87 -0.78
CA THR A 60 -11.99 9.27 0.19
C THR A 60 -11.46 7.91 0.64
N LEU A 61 -12.04 7.30 1.68
CA LEU A 61 -11.65 5.95 2.10
C LEU A 61 -11.91 4.92 1.00
N GLU A 62 -13.01 5.04 0.27
CA GLU A 62 -13.34 4.16 -0.86
C GLU A 62 -12.32 4.27 -1.99
N GLU A 63 -11.91 5.50 -2.33
CA GLU A 63 -10.88 5.75 -3.33
C GLU A 63 -9.53 5.22 -2.89
N TYR A 64 -9.14 5.40 -1.63
CA TYR A 64 -7.91 4.88 -1.06
C TYR A 64 -7.83 3.35 -1.16
N TRP A 65 -8.87 2.63 -0.77
CA TRP A 65 -8.89 1.17 -0.85
C TRP A 65 -9.01 0.66 -2.28
N TRP A 66 -9.65 1.43 -3.17
CA TRP A 66 -9.59 1.18 -4.61
C TRP A 66 -8.16 1.33 -5.14
N CYS A 67 -7.46 2.40 -4.79
CA CYS A 67 -6.07 2.65 -5.17
C CYS A 67 -5.13 1.55 -4.68
N THR A 68 -5.30 1.11 -3.44
CA THR A 68 -4.55 -0.02 -2.87
C THR A 68 -4.77 -1.30 -3.69
N GLU A 69 -6.00 -1.61 -4.04
CA GLU A 69 -6.31 -2.75 -4.92
C GLU A 69 -5.68 -2.60 -6.30
N GLN A 70 -5.72 -1.40 -6.90
CA GLN A 70 -5.11 -1.15 -8.22
C GLN A 70 -3.59 -1.34 -8.19
N ALA A 71 -2.91 -0.90 -7.15
CA ALA A 71 -1.47 -1.12 -7.00
C ALA A 71 -1.12 -2.62 -6.91
N LEU A 72 -1.97 -3.41 -6.29
CA LEU A 72 -1.82 -4.87 -6.16
C LEU A 72 -2.28 -5.65 -7.41
N THR A 73 -2.98 -5.01 -8.36
CA THR A 73 -3.51 -5.63 -9.57
C THR A 73 -2.63 -5.35 -10.76
N TRP A 74 -1.94 -6.36 -11.26
CA TRP A 74 -1.01 -6.24 -12.37
C TRP A 74 -1.63 -6.69 -13.69
N PRO A 75 -1.13 -6.20 -14.84
CA PRO A 75 -1.62 -6.62 -16.14
C PRO A 75 -1.61 -8.15 -16.32
N GLY A 76 -2.61 -8.66 -17.05
CA GLY A 76 -2.74 -10.11 -17.30
C GLY A 76 -3.14 -10.94 -16.07
N GLY A 77 -3.68 -10.31 -15.02
CA GLY A 77 -4.06 -11.01 -13.79
C GLY A 77 -2.86 -11.46 -12.95
N ALA A 78 -1.71 -10.80 -13.13
CA ALA A 78 -0.54 -11.00 -12.30
C ALA A 78 -0.70 -10.27 -10.95
N ALA A 79 0.21 -10.58 -10.02
CA ALA A 79 0.33 -9.94 -8.72
C ALA A 79 1.77 -9.47 -8.51
N PRO A 80 2.03 -8.54 -7.59
CA PRO A 80 3.39 -8.18 -7.23
C PRO A 80 4.13 -9.40 -6.65
N ASN A 81 5.44 -9.45 -6.82
CA ASN A 81 6.27 -10.46 -6.16
C ASN A 81 6.87 -9.98 -4.84
N MET A 82 6.85 -8.67 -4.59
CA MET A 82 7.30 -8.01 -3.36
C MET A 82 6.35 -6.87 -3.02
N ILE A 83 6.13 -6.64 -1.73
CA ILE A 83 5.41 -5.48 -1.21
C ILE A 83 6.37 -4.67 -0.33
N LEU A 84 6.33 -3.36 -0.49
CA LEU A 84 6.91 -2.36 0.38
C LEU A 84 5.74 -1.67 1.06
N ASP A 85 5.45 -2.01 2.31
CA ASP A 85 4.24 -1.58 3.02
C ASP A 85 4.57 -0.59 4.14
N ASP A 86 3.60 0.26 4.45
CA ASP A 86 3.69 1.26 5.51
C ASP A 86 2.32 1.39 6.20
N GLY A 87 2.13 0.63 7.26
CA GLY A 87 0.86 0.47 7.98
C GLY A 87 0.22 -0.90 7.81
N GLY A 88 0.71 -1.70 6.87
CA GLY A 88 0.26 -3.07 6.64
C GLY A 88 -1.07 -3.17 5.88
N ASP A 89 -1.51 -2.12 5.18
CA ASP A 89 -2.82 -2.11 4.52
C ASP A 89 -2.84 -2.98 3.27
N ALA A 90 -1.81 -2.90 2.42
CA ALA A 90 -1.66 -3.78 1.26
C ALA A 90 -1.54 -5.25 1.69
N THR A 91 -0.78 -5.52 2.73
CA THR A 91 -0.62 -6.85 3.33
C THR A 91 -1.95 -7.37 3.88
N LEU A 92 -2.68 -6.56 4.65
CA LEU A 92 -4.00 -6.89 5.18
C LEU A 92 -4.97 -7.25 4.05
N PHE A 93 -5.01 -6.45 2.99
CA PHE A 93 -5.93 -6.63 1.88
C PHE A 93 -5.70 -7.98 1.17
N VAL A 94 -4.46 -8.34 0.90
CA VAL A 94 -4.11 -9.65 0.31
C VAL A 94 -4.49 -10.79 1.25
N HIS A 95 -4.18 -10.68 2.55
CA HIS A 95 -4.48 -11.73 3.53
C HIS A 95 -5.98 -11.96 3.69
N LYS A 96 -6.76 -10.88 3.83
CA LYS A 96 -8.21 -10.96 3.97
C LYS A 96 -8.88 -11.40 2.67
N GLY A 97 -8.40 -10.92 1.53
CA GLY A 97 -8.87 -11.39 0.24
C GLY A 97 -8.72 -12.90 0.08
N ALA A 98 -7.54 -13.44 0.34
CA ALA A 98 -7.29 -14.87 0.26
C ALA A 98 -8.05 -15.68 1.33
N GLU A 99 -8.24 -15.12 2.54
CA GLU A 99 -9.05 -15.73 3.60
C GLU A 99 -10.51 -15.89 3.15
N TYR A 100 -11.11 -14.81 2.62
CA TYR A 100 -12.51 -14.82 2.21
C TYR A 100 -12.76 -15.61 0.91
N GLU A 101 -11.79 -15.67 0.01
CA GLU A 101 -11.85 -16.60 -1.12
C GLU A 101 -11.92 -18.06 -0.66
N GLN A 102 -11.10 -18.45 0.33
CA GLN A 102 -11.11 -19.80 0.90
C GLN A 102 -12.39 -20.08 1.66
N ALA A 103 -12.94 -19.08 2.35
CA ALA A 103 -14.23 -19.20 3.06
C ALA A 103 -15.45 -19.21 2.10
N GLY A 104 -15.26 -18.77 0.86
CA GLY A 104 -16.33 -18.65 -0.14
C GLY A 104 -17.29 -17.49 0.10
N ALA A 105 -17.02 -16.62 1.06
CA ALA A 105 -17.86 -15.46 1.39
C ALA A 105 -17.07 -14.37 2.12
N VAL A 106 -17.44 -13.11 1.86
CA VAL A 106 -17.01 -11.94 2.63
C VAL A 106 -18.05 -11.68 3.71
N PRO A 107 -17.69 -11.57 4.99
CA PRO A 107 -18.65 -11.31 6.07
C PRO A 107 -19.37 -9.97 5.86
N SER A 108 -20.61 -9.88 6.36
CA SER A 108 -21.31 -8.61 6.45
C SER A 108 -20.72 -7.78 7.58
N PRO A 109 -20.55 -6.46 7.39
CA PRO A 109 -20.10 -5.59 8.48
C PRO A 109 -21.16 -5.51 9.58
N SER A 110 -20.70 -5.34 10.82
CA SER A 110 -21.58 -5.02 11.94
C SER A 110 -21.80 -3.50 12.04
N GLU A 111 -22.80 -3.08 12.81
CA GLU A 111 -23.05 -1.65 13.08
C GLU A 111 -21.88 -1.00 13.82
N ASP A 112 -21.24 -1.75 14.72
CA ASP A 112 -20.12 -1.30 15.55
C ASP A 112 -18.76 -1.29 14.84
N ASP A 113 -18.68 -1.85 13.63
CA ASP A 113 -17.43 -1.86 12.88
C ASP A 113 -17.01 -0.44 12.47
N PRO A 114 -15.70 -0.12 12.53
CA PRO A 114 -15.17 1.12 11.99
C PRO A 114 -15.57 1.31 10.52
N GLU A 115 -15.81 2.56 10.12
CA GLU A 115 -16.20 2.89 8.75
C GLU A 115 -15.20 2.35 7.71
N GLU A 116 -13.93 2.51 7.98
CA GLU A 116 -12.86 1.97 7.13
C GLU A 116 -12.98 0.44 6.94
N TRP A 117 -13.31 -0.30 8.00
CA TRP A 117 -13.48 -1.75 7.89
C TRP A 117 -14.68 -2.12 7.01
N LYS A 118 -15.76 -1.35 7.07
CA LYS A 118 -16.93 -1.53 6.20
C LYS A 118 -16.54 -1.34 4.72
N VAL A 119 -15.75 -0.29 4.44
CA VAL A 119 -15.22 -0.02 3.09
C VAL A 119 -14.33 -1.16 2.60
N ILE A 120 -13.44 -1.68 3.45
CA ILE A 120 -12.58 -2.82 3.10
C ILE A 120 -13.41 -4.05 2.73
N LEU A 121 -14.42 -4.39 3.54
CA LEU A 121 -15.28 -5.54 3.29
C LEU A 121 -16.06 -5.39 1.98
N ASP A 122 -16.59 -4.20 1.71
CA ASP A 122 -17.31 -3.92 0.45
C ASP A 122 -16.38 -4.00 -0.75
N ARG A 123 -15.17 -3.44 -0.64
CA ARG A 123 -14.17 -3.52 -1.70
C ARG A 123 -13.76 -4.96 -1.99
N LEU A 124 -13.49 -5.75 -0.95
CA LEU A 124 -13.16 -7.18 -1.10
C LEU A 124 -14.32 -7.97 -1.71
N ARG A 125 -15.56 -7.70 -1.32
CA ARG A 125 -16.74 -8.38 -1.88
C ARG A 125 -16.83 -8.15 -3.39
N ASN A 126 -16.66 -6.92 -3.84
CA ASN A 126 -16.65 -6.58 -5.27
C ASN A 126 -15.46 -7.24 -5.98
N SER A 127 -14.27 -7.16 -5.41
CA SER A 127 -13.06 -7.74 -5.98
C SER A 127 -13.14 -9.27 -6.14
N LEU A 128 -13.72 -9.96 -5.16
CA LEU A 128 -13.93 -11.41 -5.23
C LEU A 128 -14.97 -11.81 -6.28
N ALA A 129 -16.01 -10.99 -6.46
CA ALA A 129 -17.01 -11.20 -7.50
C ALA A 129 -16.44 -11.02 -8.90
N ASP A 130 -15.62 -9.97 -9.08
CA ASP A 130 -15.04 -9.61 -10.39
C ASP A 130 -13.92 -10.57 -10.81
N ALA A 131 -13.12 -11.06 -9.87
CA ALA A 131 -11.94 -11.88 -10.16
C ALA A 131 -11.72 -12.97 -9.08
N PRO A 132 -12.52 -14.04 -9.09
CA PRO A 132 -12.38 -15.14 -8.14
C PRO A 132 -10.99 -15.79 -8.20
N GLY A 133 -10.39 -16.08 -7.04
CA GLY A 133 -9.06 -16.68 -6.93
C GLY A 133 -7.88 -15.71 -7.06
N LYS A 134 -8.14 -14.43 -7.32
CA LYS A 134 -7.12 -13.38 -7.49
C LYS A 134 -6.22 -13.25 -6.27
N TRP A 135 -6.80 -13.19 -5.08
CA TRP A 135 -6.07 -12.94 -3.85
C TRP A 135 -5.32 -14.17 -3.33
N THR A 136 -5.89 -15.34 -3.50
CA THR A 136 -5.20 -16.60 -3.24
C THR A 136 -3.95 -16.74 -4.12
N LYS A 137 -4.09 -16.43 -5.42
CA LYS A 137 -2.96 -16.41 -6.35
C LYS A 137 -1.93 -15.33 -5.97
N ALA A 138 -2.37 -14.13 -5.60
CA ALA A 138 -1.49 -13.06 -5.14
C ALA A 138 -0.67 -13.49 -3.92
N ALA A 139 -1.33 -14.04 -2.90
CA ALA A 139 -0.67 -14.54 -1.69
C ALA A 139 0.38 -15.63 -1.96
N GLN A 140 0.19 -16.45 -2.99
CA GLN A 140 1.17 -17.46 -3.43
C GLN A 140 2.31 -16.87 -4.26
N THR A 141 2.10 -15.74 -4.94
CA THR A 141 3.08 -15.10 -5.81
C THR A 141 4.03 -14.20 -5.02
N ILE A 142 3.53 -13.55 -3.98
CA ILE A 142 4.29 -12.62 -3.13
C ILE A 142 5.35 -13.40 -2.37
N LYS A 143 6.62 -13.02 -2.55
CA LYS A 143 7.79 -13.63 -1.89
C LYS A 143 8.05 -13.04 -0.51
N GLY A 144 7.51 -11.86 -0.25
CA GLY A 144 7.64 -11.20 1.04
C GLY A 144 7.18 -9.75 1.03
N VAL A 145 7.09 -9.21 2.23
CA VAL A 145 6.81 -7.80 2.51
C VAL A 145 7.88 -7.21 3.39
N THR A 146 8.23 -5.95 3.14
CA THR A 146 8.98 -5.12 4.08
C THR A 146 8.02 -4.09 4.67
N GLU A 147 8.01 -3.96 6.00
CA GLU A 147 7.11 -3.07 6.72
C GLU A 147 7.87 -1.94 7.40
N GLU A 148 7.45 -0.72 7.11
CA GLU A 148 8.13 0.52 7.51
C GLU A 148 7.72 1.04 8.89
N THR A 149 6.51 0.70 9.38
CA THR A 149 5.94 1.42 10.53
C THR A 149 5.42 0.51 11.63
N THR A 150 5.38 1.04 12.86
CA THR A 150 5.01 0.29 14.07
C THR A 150 3.64 -0.37 13.97
N THR A 151 2.64 0.30 13.41
CA THR A 151 1.28 -0.26 13.28
C THR A 151 1.26 -1.49 12.38
N GLY A 152 1.93 -1.43 11.22
CA GLY A 152 2.01 -2.58 10.31
C GLY A 152 2.83 -3.72 10.90
N VAL A 153 3.96 -3.42 11.54
CA VAL A 153 4.76 -4.43 12.25
C VAL A 153 3.95 -5.15 13.31
N HIS A 154 3.12 -4.42 14.08
CA HIS A 154 2.23 -5.04 15.06
C HIS A 154 1.24 -6.02 14.42
N ARG A 155 0.58 -5.60 13.32
CA ARG A 155 -0.31 -6.48 12.54
C ARG A 155 0.40 -7.75 12.05
N LEU A 156 1.64 -7.62 11.57
CA LEU A 156 2.45 -8.76 11.10
C LEU A 156 2.76 -9.74 12.25
N TYR A 157 3.14 -9.23 13.42
CA TYR A 157 3.37 -10.08 14.61
C TYR A 157 2.11 -10.82 15.04
N GLU A 158 0.95 -10.16 15.04
CA GLU A 158 -0.32 -10.82 15.37
C GLU A 158 -0.66 -11.92 14.35
N MET A 159 -0.50 -11.66 13.05
CA MET A 159 -0.70 -12.68 12.02
C MET A 159 0.30 -13.85 12.14
N ALA A 160 1.56 -13.57 12.45
CA ALA A 160 2.56 -14.60 12.65
C ALA A 160 2.25 -15.47 13.89
N LYS A 161 1.86 -14.85 15.00
CA LYS A 161 1.47 -15.55 16.22
C LYS A 161 0.22 -16.40 16.03
N ALA A 162 -0.74 -15.92 15.25
CA ALA A 162 -1.95 -16.65 14.91
C ALA A 162 -1.71 -17.76 13.85
N GLY A 163 -0.51 -17.82 13.23
CA GLY A 163 -0.21 -18.76 12.16
C GLY A 163 -0.95 -18.46 10.84
N THR A 164 -1.41 -17.20 10.65
CA THR A 164 -2.17 -16.76 9.49
C THR A 164 -1.35 -15.99 8.46
N LEU A 165 -0.09 -15.67 8.78
CA LEU A 165 0.82 -14.97 7.88
C LEU A 165 1.12 -15.84 6.65
N LYS A 166 0.79 -15.36 5.45
CA LYS A 166 0.82 -16.15 4.21
C LYS A 166 2.16 -16.09 3.47
N PHE A 167 2.99 -15.10 3.76
CA PHE A 167 4.30 -14.91 3.15
C PHE A 167 5.27 -14.26 4.13
N PRO A 168 6.61 -14.40 3.93
CA PRO A 168 7.62 -13.79 4.80
C PRO A 168 7.46 -12.29 4.96
N ALA A 169 7.74 -11.78 6.16
CA ALA A 169 7.70 -10.35 6.46
C ALA A 169 8.99 -9.90 7.14
N ILE A 170 9.50 -8.75 6.75
CA ILE A 170 10.70 -8.11 7.31
C ILE A 170 10.29 -6.82 8.00
N ASN A 171 10.56 -6.74 9.30
CA ASN A 171 10.39 -5.53 10.09
C ASN A 171 11.55 -4.58 9.84
N VAL A 172 11.36 -3.60 8.97
CA VAL A 172 12.33 -2.53 8.69
C VAL A 172 12.23 -1.42 9.73
N ASN A 173 11.05 -1.22 10.33
CA ASN A 173 10.82 -0.18 11.33
C ASN A 173 11.83 -0.22 12.48
N ASP A 174 12.18 -1.42 12.96
CA ASP A 174 13.05 -1.59 14.12
C ASP A 174 14.54 -1.69 13.74
N SER A 175 14.89 -1.58 12.46
CA SER A 175 16.28 -1.51 12.07
C SER A 175 16.95 -0.26 12.65
N VAL A 176 18.22 -0.38 13.03
CA VAL A 176 18.97 0.73 13.63
C VAL A 176 19.04 1.92 12.68
N THR A 177 19.19 1.67 11.39
CA THR A 177 19.26 2.73 10.37
C THR A 177 17.90 3.39 10.07
N LYS A 178 16.77 2.80 10.47
CA LYS A 178 15.45 3.40 10.36
C LYS A 178 15.03 4.03 11.69
N SER A 179 14.86 3.25 12.75
CA SER A 179 14.24 3.72 14.00
C SER A 179 15.06 4.79 14.72
N LYS A 180 16.39 4.74 14.63
CA LYS A 180 17.28 5.71 15.29
C LYS A 180 17.43 7.02 14.50
N PHE A 181 17.06 7.04 13.24
CA PHE A 181 17.14 8.21 12.37
C PHE A 181 15.76 8.77 12.03
N ASP A 182 14.94 8.01 11.32
CA ASP A 182 13.65 8.50 10.84
C ASP A 182 12.70 8.83 11.98
N ASN A 183 12.51 7.95 12.95
CA ASN A 183 11.60 8.21 14.07
C ASN A 183 12.09 9.37 14.96
N LEU A 184 13.38 9.65 14.97
CA LEU A 184 13.96 10.75 15.76
C LEU A 184 14.00 12.08 15.00
N TYR A 185 14.48 12.06 13.76
CA TYR A 185 14.73 13.28 12.97
C TYR A 185 13.58 13.58 12.01
N GLY A 186 13.01 12.58 11.36
CA GLY A 186 11.90 12.73 10.43
C GLY A 186 10.67 13.32 11.09
N CYS A 187 10.28 12.85 12.28
CA CYS A 187 9.17 13.41 13.02
C CYS A 187 9.36 14.87 13.42
N ARG A 188 10.58 15.29 13.73
CA ARG A 188 10.89 16.71 14.07
C ARG A 188 10.66 17.64 12.89
N HIS A 189 11.05 17.22 11.69
CA HIS A 189 10.82 18.00 10.47
C HIS A 189 9.35 17.98 10.07
N SER A 190 8.74 16.82 10.01
CA SER A 190 7.35 16.66 9.60
C SER A 190 6.36 17.39 10.51
N LEU A 191 6.63 17.47 11.81
CA LEU A 191 5.76 18.21 12.75
C LEU A 191 5.74 19.69 12.46
N LEU A 192 6.90 20.29 12.13
CA LEU A 192 6.99 21.69 11.76
C LEU A 192 6.31 21.96 10.42
N ASP A 193 6.55 21.11 9.43
CA ASP A 193 5.95 21.23 8.10
C ASP A 193 4.41 21.15 8.18
N LEU A 194 3.88 20.20 8.92
CA LEU A 194 2.43 20.07 9.16
C LEU A 194 1.84 21.26 9.91
N SER A 195 2.59 21.84 10.87
CA SER A 195 2.15 23.03 11.61
C SER A 195 2.11 24.28 10.71
N LEU A 196 3.03 24.40 9.78
CA LEU A 196 3.11 25.53 8.86
C LEU A 196 2.08 25.49 7.73
N ILE A 197 1.59 24.30 7.35
CA ILE A 197 0.54 24.15 6.34
C ILE A 197 -0.80 24.73 6.82
N HIS A 198 -1.02 24.80 8.12
CA HIS A 198 -2.24 25.31 8.72
C HIS A 198 -2.17 26.80 9.14
N ILE A 199 -1.05 27.46 8.93
CA ILE A 199 -0.86 28.90 9.16
C ILE A 199 -1.00 29.67 7.85
#